data_00c3366ed15c4c93674a438416cd43f9
#
_entry.id   00c3366ed15c4c93674a438416cd43f9
#
_cell.length_a   1.000
_cell.length_b   1.000
_cell.length_c   1.000
_cell.angle_alpha   90.00
_cell.angle_beta   90.00
_cell.angle_gamma   90.00
#
_symmetry.space_group_name_H-M   'P 1'
#
loop_
_entity.id
_entity.type
_entity.pdbx_description
1 polymer ?
#
loop_
_entity_poly.entity_id
_entity_poly.type
_entity_poly.pdbx_seq_one_letter_code
_entity_poly.pdbx_strand_id
1 'polypeptide(L)'
;MYNSKTVKTSTIRQEIYKMSHYELKTSVWVPVNRLNVFEMFSDAFKLEPMTPPFLGFAVVTPPPIEMSVGRLIDYKLRLHGFPIRWQTRITNWEPPARFEDSQVRGPYSMWVHTHTFTEIDGGTLMCDAVRYSAIGGALVHRLCVKRDLQRIFEYRQKRLPDLLGIESSGCRFEPIEIRRAAVDSCEDTGQMACTSK
;
A
#
# COMPACT_ATOMS: atom_id res chain seq x y z
N MET A 1 46.78 -9.93 3.39
CA MET A 1 45.43 -10.51 3.50
C MET A 1 44.43 -9.36 3.55
N TYR A 2 43.89 -8.94 2.43
CA TYR A 2 42.98 -7.77 2.36
C TYR A 2 41.64 -8.17 1.74
N ASN A 3 40.66 -8.28 2.56
CA ASN A 3 39.26 -7.83 2.48
C ASN A 3 38.36 -8.38 1.36
N SER A 4 37.78 -9.58 1.59
CA SER A 4 36.68 -10.14 0.76
C SER A 4 35.27 -9.63 1.19
N LYS A 5 35.15 -8.87 2.27
CA LYS A 5 33.86 -8.37 2.78
C LYS A 5 33.38 -7.08 2.11
N THR A 6 34.28 -6.25 1.64
CA THR A 6 33.92 -4.93 1.04
C THR A 6 33.36 -5.07 -0.38
N VAL A 7 33.74 -6.11 -1.12
CA VAL A 7 33.28 -6.35 -2.51
C VAL A 7 31.82 -6.80 -2.55
N LYS A 8 31.36 -7.61 -1.58
CA LYS A 8 29.95 -8.08 -1.54
C LYS A 8 28.96 -6.96 -1.25
N THR A 9 29.32 -5.98 -0.44
CA THR A 9 28.42 -4.87 -0.07
C THR A 9 28.21 -3.89 -1.23
N SER A 10 29.24 -3.66 -2.07
CA SER A 10 29.11 -2.80 -3.25
C SER A 10 28.27 -3.44 -4.36
N THR A 11 28.39 -4.76 -4.55
CA THR A 11 27.62 -5.51 -5.55
C THR A 11 26.13 -5.57 -5.18
N ILE A 12 25.81 -5.83 -3.91
CA ILE A 12 24.42 -5.81 -3.41
C ILE A 12 23.82 -4.40 -3.53
N ARG A 13 24.58 -3.35 -3.24
CA ARG A 13 24.14 -1.95 -3.40
C ARG A 13 23.90 -1.60 -4.88
N GLN A 14 24.71 -2.11 -5.80
CA GLN A 14 24.54 -1.91 -7.24
C GLN A 14 23.36 -2.72 -7.82
N GLU A 15 23.05 -3.90 -7.28
CA GLU A 15 21.87 -4.68 -7.69
C GLU A 15 20.57 -4.04 -7.21
N ILE A 16 20.53 -3.50 -6.00
CA ILE A 16 19.39 -2.72 -5.49
C ILE A 16 19.17 -1.47 -6.37
N TYR A 17 20.22 -0.83 -6.84
CA TYR A 17 20.14 0.32 -7.75
C TYR A 17 19.60 -0.02 -9.15
N LYS A 18 19.65 -1.28 -9.55
CA LYS A 18 19.12 -1.77 -10.85
C LYS A 18 17.64 -2.12 -10.85
N MET A 19 17.01 -2.18 -9.67
CA MET A 19 15.59 -2.52 -9.56
C MET A 19 14.73 -1.32 -9.94
N SER A 20 13.81 -1.52 -10.89
CA SER A 20 12.83 -0.50 -11.22
C SER A 20 11.86 -0.32 -10.06
N HIS A 21 11.89 0.84 -9.45
CA HIS A 21 10.92 1.24 -8.43
C HIS A 21 9.71 1.90 -9.09
N TYR A 22 8.55 1.63 -8.57
CA TYR A 22 7.29 2.18 -9.03
C TYR A 22 6.54 2.79 -7.86
N GLU A 23 5.70 3.76 -8.17
CA GLU A 23 4.82 4.42 -7.23
C GLU A 23 3.39 4.34 -7.75
N LEU A 24 2.46 3.93 -6.89
CA LEU A 24 1.03 4.08 -7.09
C LEU A 24 0.53 5.15 -6.14
N LYS A 25 -0.26 6.09 -6.65
CA LYS A 25 -0.97 7.09 -5.84
C LYS A 25 -2.43 7.13 -6.22
N THR A 26 -3.27 7.30 -5.24
CA THR A 26 -4.69 7.61 -5.40
C THR A 26 -5.21 8.31 -4.16
N SER A 27 -6.29 9.06 -4.31
CA SER A 27 -6.97 9.65 -3.17
C SER A 27 -8.48 9.60 -3.34
N VAL A 28 -9.16 9.67 -2.22
CA VAL A 28 -10.61 9.81 -2.15
C VAL A 28 -10.99 10.76 -1.04
N TRP A 29 -11.90 11.69 -1.36
CA TRP A 29 -12.55 12.48 -0.35
C TRP A 29 -13.93 11.88 -0.05
N VAL A 30 -14.26 11.74 1.24
CA VAL A 30 -15.52 11.20 1.73
C VAL A 30 -16.13 12.14 2.80
N PRO A 31 -17.48 12.32 2.83
CA PRO A 31 -18.16 13.17 3.82
C PRO A 31 -18.31 12.45 5.18
N VAL A 32 -17.20 11.93 5.70
CA VAL A 32 -17.13 11.17 6.96
C VAL A 32 -15.98 11.71 7.79
N ASN A 33 -16.14 11.74 9.10
CA ASN A 33 -15.08 12.25 9.97
C ASN A 33 -13.83 11.36 9.92
N ARG A 34 -12.68 11.99 10.17
CA ARG A 34 -11.37 11.34 10.03
C ARG A 34 -11.19 10.10 10.91
N LEU A 35 -11.69 10.12 12.13
CA LEU A 35 -11.54 8.99 13.04
C LEU A 35 -12.25 7.76 12.50
N ASN A 36 -13.49 7.88 12.03
CA ASN A 36 -14.25 6.76 11.48
C ASN A 36 -13.61 6.18 10.21
N VAL A 37 -13.08 7.06 9.33
CA VAL A 37 -12.36 6.61 8.12
C VAL A 37 -11.07 5.89 8.52
N PHE A 38 -10.30 6.45 9.45
CA PHE A 38 -9.07 5.84 9.95
C PHE A 38 -9.34 4.46 10.59
N GLU A 39 -10.32 4.34 11.47
CA GLU A 39 -10.69 3.08 12.12
C GLU A 39 -11.11 2.00 11.11
N MET A 40 -11.81 2.40 10.04
CA MET A 40 -12.16 1.46 8.99
C MET A 40 -10.93 0.96 8.22
N PHE A 41 -9.98 1.84 7.88
CA PHE A 41 -8.78 1.45 7.12
C PHE A 41 -7.73 0.74 7.96
N SER A 42 -7.69 1.03 9.26
CA SER A 42 -6.74 0.43 10.19
C SER A 42 -7.17 -0.91 10.74
N ASP A 43 -8.42 -1.33 10.53
CA ASP A 43 -8.88 -2.68 10.85
C ASP A 43 -8.48 -3.66 9.73
N ALA A 44 -7.56 -4.57 10.03
CA ALA A 44 -7.07 -5.55 9.06
C ALA A 44 -8.19 -6.42 8.46
N PHE A 45 -9.26 -6.71 9.21
CA PHE A 45 -10.39 -7.52 8.73
C PHE A 45 -11.27 -6.76 7.72
N LYS A 46 -11.25 -5.42 7.74
CA LYS A 46 -11.93 -4.60 6.74
C LYS A 46 -11.24 -4.62 5.36
N LEU A 47 -10.00 -5.11 5.29
CA LEU A 47 -9.29 -5.33 4.03
C LEU A 47 -9.96 -6.42 3.18
N GLU A 48 -10.57 -7.43 3.79
CA GLU A 48 -11.22 -8.53 3.05
C GLU A 48 -12.32 -8.01 2.11
N PRO A 49 -13.34 -7.27 2.57
CA PRO A 49 -14.37 -6.73 1.69
C PRO A 49 -13.87 -5.64 0.74
N MET A 50 -12.72 -5.01 1.00
CA MET A 50 -12.06 -4.05 0.11
C MET A 50 -11.13 -4.70 -0.92
N THR A 51 -10.99 -6.01 -0.90
CA THR A 51 -10.11 -6.75 -1.82
C THR A 51 -10.96 -7.54 -2.81
N PRO A 52 -10.63 -7.53 -4.14
CA PRO A 52 -11.40 -8.23 -5.13
C PRO A 52 -11.54 -9.73 -4.82
N PRO A 53 -12.75 -10.33 -4.98
CA PRO A 53 -12.99 -11.74 -4.66
C PRO A 53 -12.09 -12.74 -5.40
N PHE A 54 -11.64 -12.41 -6.61
CA PHE A 54 -10.76 -13.29 -7.39
C PHE A 54 -9.39 -13.52 -6.74
N LEU A 55 -8.98 -12.65 -5.79
CA LEU A 55 -7.75 -12.85 -5.02
C LEU A 55 -7.94 -13.83 -3.86
N GLY A 56 -9.17 -14.17 -3.47
CA GLY A 56 -9.41 -15.06 -2.32
C GLY A 56 -8.62 -14.62 -1.07
N PHE A 57 -8.56 -13.30 -0.86
CA PHE A 57 -7.80 -12.70 0.23
C PHE A 57 -8.46 -13.00 1.57
N ALA A 58 -7.65 -13.37 2.57
CA ALA A 58 -8.11 -13.51 3.94
C ALA A 58 -7.01 -13.21 4.94
N VAL A 59 -7.39 -12.63 6.07
CA VAL A 59 -6.53 -12.42 7.23
C VAL A 59 -6.31 -13.77 7.91
N VAL A 60 -5.06 -14.10 8.22
CA VAL A 60 -4.67 -15.36 8.89
C VAL A 60 -4.36 -15.11 10.36
N THR A 61 -3.82 -13.94 10.69
CA THR A 61 -3.59 -13.54 12.08
C THR A 61 -4.92 -13.53 12.85
N PRO A 62 -5.03 -14.27 13.98
CA PRO A 62 -6.29 -14.34 14.73
C PRO A 62 -6.63 -12.99 15.39
N PRO A 63 -7.94 -12.69 15.56
CA PRO A 63 -8.39 -11.53 16.34
C PRO A 63 -8.17 -11.75 17.85
N PRO A 64 -8.04 -10.64 18.65
CA PRO A 64 -7.96 -9.26 18.22
C PRO A 64 -6.57 -8.87 17.70
N ILE A 65 -6.53 -7.99 16.67
CA ILE A 65 -5.27 -7.43 16.16
C ILE A 65 -5.11 -6.02 16.72
N GLU A 66 -4.29 -5.87 17.74
CA GLU A 66 -3.92 -4.56 18.27
C GLU A 66 -2.88 -3.90 17.36
N MET A 67 -3.26 -2.82 16.73
CA MET A 67 -2.41 -2.11 15.77
C MET A 67 -1.38 -1.23 16.50
N SER A 68 -0.11 -1.42 16.16
CA SER A 68 1.01 -0.65 16.70
C SER A 68 2.23 -0.82 15.80
N VAL A 69 3.22 0.07 15.93
CA VAL A 69 4.51 -0.09 15.23
C VAL A 69 5.15 -1.43 15.58
N GLY A 70 5.59 -2.16 14.56
CA GLY A 70 6.18 -3.49 14.69
C GLY A 70 5.18 -4.64 14.61
N ARG A 71 3.86 -4.39 14.68
CA ARG A 71 2.84 -5.44 14.55
C ARG A 71 3.01 -6.17 13.22
N LEU A 72 3.04 -7.50 13.28
CA LEU A 72 3.03 -8.38 12.12
C LEU A 72 1.62 -8.90 11.87
N ILE A 73 1.19 -8.89 10.60
CA ILE A 73 -0.11 -9.40 10.18
C ILE A 73 0.10 -10.34 9.00
N ASP A 74 -0.43 -11.54 9.12
CA ASP A 74 -0.35 -12.57 8.09
C ASP A 74 -1.64 -12.64 7.28
N TYR A 75 -1.47 -12.73 5.97
CA TYR A 75 -2.54 -12.88 5.00
C TYR A 75 -2.28 -14.05 4.07
N LYS A 76 -3.35 -14.59 3.51
CA LYS A 76 -3.31 -15.52 2.38
C LYS A 76 -4.11 -14.93 1.22
N LEU A 77 -3.63 -15.12 0.00
CA LEU A 77 -4.33 -14.72 -1.21
C LEU A 77 -3.93 -15.64 -2.38
N ARG A 78 -4.58 -15.46 -3.51
CA ARG A 78 -4.21 -16.12 -4.77
C ARG A 78 -3.90 -15.06 -5.81
N LEU A 79 -2.76 -15.20 -6.47
CA LEU A 79 -2.36 -14.33 -7.57
C LEU A 79 -2.22 -15.18 -8.83
N HIS A 80 -3.04 -14.92 -9.83
CA HIS A 80 -3.12 -15.73 -11.06
C HIS A 80 -3.30 -17.23 -10.78
N GLY A 81 -4.09 -17.58 -9.74
CA GLY A 81 -4.36 -18.97 -9.32
C GLY A 81 -3.31 -19.54 -8.35
N PHE A 82 -2.14 -18.95 -8.22
CA PHE A 82 -1.08 -19.41 -7.31
C PHE A 82 -1.33 -18.91 -5.88
N PRO A 83 -1.23 -19.80 -4.86
CA PRO A 83 -1.37 -19.41 -3.48
C PRO A 83 -0.15 -18.59 -3.02
N ILE A 84 -0.42 -17.44 -2.42
CA ILE A 84 0.58 -16.52 -1.87
C ILE A 84 0.33 -16.39 -0.37
N ARG A 85 1.40 -16.50 0.41
CA ARG A 85 1.43 -16.04 1.81
C ARG A 85 2.04 -14.67 1.84
N TRP A 86 1.34 -13.72 2.45
CA TRP A 86 1.78 -12.35 2.59
C TRP A 86 1.88 -12.02 4.07
N GLN A 87 2.99 -11.43 4.49
CA GLN A 87 3.16 -10.90 5.83
C GLN A 87 3.54 -9.43 5.73
N THR A 88 2.82 -8.59 6.43
CA THR A 88 3.11 -7.16 6.54
C THR A 88 3.55 -6.81 7.96
N ARG A 89 4.32 -5.72 8.07
CA ARG A 89 4.69 -5.09 9.34
C ARG A 89 4.22 -3.65 9.33
N ILE A 90 3.55 -3.21 10.38
CA ILE A 90 3.26 -1.81 10.60
C ILE A 90 4.56 -1.08 10.92
N THR A 91 4.96 -0.14 10.07
CA THR A 91 6.22 0.61 10.18
C THR A 91 6.03 2.02 10.72
N ASN A 92 4.82 2.58 10.56
CA ASN A 92 4.42 3.84 11.19
C ASN A 92 2.99 3.73 11.72
N TRP A 93 2.70 4.39 12.85
CA TRP A 93 1.37 4.39 13.48
C TRP A 93 1.11 5.70 14.19
N GLU A 94 0.36 6.60 13.55
CA GLU A 94 0.02 7.95 14.01
C GLU A 94 -1.49 8.21 13.90
N PRO A 95 -2.34 7.55 14.73
CA PRO A 95 -3.78 7.71 14.67
C PRO A 95 -4.22 9.13 15.07
N PRO A 96 -5.26 9.68 14.46
CA PRO A 96 -5.98 9.18 13.29
C PRO A 96 -5.46 9.74 11.96
N ALA A 97 -4.19 10.17 11.89
CA ALA A 97 -3.66 10.93 10.75
C ALA A 97 -2.96 10.06 9.70
N ARG A 98 -2.26 9.01 10.14
CA ARG A 98 -1.41 8.22 9.24
C ARG A 98 -1.11 6.84 9.81
N PHE A 99 -0.94 5.87 8.91
CA PHE A 99 -0.19 4.64 9.20
C PHE A 99 0.53 4.16 7.93
N GLU A 100 1.52 3.31 8.14
CA GLU A 100 2.31 2.73 7.07
C GLU A 100 2.57 1.25 7.37
N ASP A 101 2.51 0.44 6.33
CA ASP A 101 2.88 -0.96 6.39
C ASP A 101 3.91 -1.32 5.32
N SER A 102 4.77 -2.29 5.64
CA SER A 102 5.77 -2.81 4.72
C SER A 102 5.68 -4.32 4.63
N GLN A 103 5.80 -4.85 3.41
CA GLN A 103 5.86 -6.29 3.20
C GLN A 103 7.14 -6.87 3.81
N VAL A 104 6.99 -7.86 4.69
CA VAL A 104 8.08 -8.69 5.19
C VAL A 104 8.26 -9.94 4.34
N ARG A 105 7.12 -10.52 3.91
CA ARG A 105 7.06 -11.67 3.02
C ARG A 105 5.93 -11.49 2.01
N GLY A 106 6.20 -11.76 0.73
CA GLY A 106 5.18 -11.60 -0.31
C GLY A 106 5.77 -11.62 -1.71
N PRO A 107 4.97 -11.26 -2.73
CA PRO A 107 5.34 -11.39 -4.14
C PRO A 107 6.18 -10.23 -4.68
N TYR A 108 6.44 -9.20 -3.87
CA TYR A 108 7.25 -8.06 -4.28
C TYR A 108 8.65 -8.17 -3.68
N SER A 109 9.64 -7.57 -4.32
CA SER A 109 10.97 -7.40 -3.74
C SER A 109 11.03 -6.23 -2.75
N MET A 110 10.13 -5.25 -2.93
CA MET A 110 9.87 -4.15 -2.00
C MET A 110 8.39 -3.77 -2.11
N TRP A 111 7.78 -3.48 -0.96
CA TRP A 111 6.44 -2.93 -0.87
C TRP A 111 6.34 -2.11 0.42
N VAL A 112 6.00 -0.84 0.27
CA VAL A 112 5.72 0.10 1.36
C VAL A 112 4.43 0.81 1.02
N HIS A 113 3.43 0.72 1.88
CA HIS A 113 2.12 1.32 1.69
C HIS A 113 1.82 2.31 2.81
N THR A 114 1.68 3.56 2.43
CA THR A 114 1.37 4.66 3.34
C THR A 114 -0.07 5.11 3.14
N HIS A 115 -0.82 5.20 4.22
CA HIS A 115 -2.15 5.77 4.28
C HIS A 115 -2.11 7.09 5.05
N THR A 116 -2.69 8.14 4.48
CA THR A 116 -2.82 9.43 5.17
C THR A 116 -4.28 9.89 5.15
N PHE A 117 -4.70 10.54 6.23
CA PHE A 117 -6.07 10.99 6.45
C PHE A 117 -6.05 12.45 6.88
N THR A 118 -6.56 13.33 6.03
CA THR A 118 -6.60 14.77 6.27
C THR A 118 -8.05 15.24 6.36
N GLU A 119 -8.36 15.93 7.43
CA GLU A 119 -9.69 16.56 7.58
C GLU A 119 -9.73 17.83 6.73
N ILE A 120 -10.68 17.87 5.78
CA ILE A 120 -10.83 18.96 4.83
C ILE A 120 -12.27 19.03 4.33
N ASP A 121 -12.82 20.23 4.16
CA ASP A 121 -14.16 20.49 3.59
C ASP A 121 -15.29 19.72 4.30
N GLY A 122 -15.23 19.59 5.61
CA GLY A 122 -16.24 18.87 6.41
C GLY A 122 -16.25 17.35 6.24
N GLY A 123 -15.22 16.79 5.64
CA GLY A 123 -15.02 15.36 5.45
C GLY A 123 -13.54 14.97 5.58
N THR A 124 -13.18 13.85 5.01
CA THR A 124 -11.81 13.31 5.06
C THR A 124 -11.27 13.06 3.66
N LEU A 125 -10.12 13.62 3.36
CA LEU A 125 -9.30 13.24 2.23
C LEU A 125 -8.37 12.10 2.68
N MET A 126 -8.58 10.91 2.15
CA MET A 126 -7.72 9.75 2.34
C MET A 126 -6.84 9.59 1.10
N CYS A 127 -5.54 9.42 1.32
CA CYS A 127 -4.57 9.16 0.27
C CYS A 127 -3.86 7.84 0.51
N ASP A 128 -3.77 7.03 -0.55
CA ASP A 128 -2.95 5.83 -0.63
C ASP A 128 -1.70 6.13 -1.46
N ALA A 129 -0.53 5.83 -0.92
CA ALA A 129 0.73 5.89 -1.62
C ALA A 129 1.48 4.57 -1.45
N VAL A 130 1.70 3.84 -2.55
CA VAL A 130 2.41 2.57 -2.55
C VAL A 130 3.71 2.70 -3.32
N ARG A 131 4.83 2.48 -2.66
CA ARG A 131 6.13 2.31 -3.30
C ARG A 131 6.46 0.83 -3.40
N TYR A 132 6.79 0.35 -4.59
CA TYR A 132 7.02 -1.08 -4.79
C TYR A 132 8.03 -1.39 -5.90
N SER A 133 8.56 -2.61 -5.84
CA SER A 133 9.40 -3.19 -6.88
C SER A 133 8.93 -4.60 -7.19
N ALA A 134 8.69 -4.87 -8.48
CA ALA A 134 8.20 -6.16 -8.92
C ALA A 134 9.37 -7.16 -9.11
N ILE A 135 9.19 -8.39 -8.64
CA ILE A 135 10.06 -9.50 -9.00
C ILE A 135 9.88 -9.79 -10.50
N GLY A 136 10.98 -9.93 -11.25
CA GLY A 136 10.95 -10.08 -12.71
C GLY A 136 11.03 -8.75 -13.49
N GLY A 137 11.19 -7.62 -12.77
CA GLY A 137 11.54 -6.33 -13.35
C GLY A 137 10.44 -5.67 -14.17
N ALA A 138 10.84 -4.78 -15.10
CA ALA A 138 9.92 -3.92 -15.85
C ALA A 138 8.95 -4.68 -16.77
N LEU A 139 9.36 -5.85 -17.28
CA LEU A 139 8.49 -6.65 -18.16
C LEU A 139 7.31 -7.22 -17.39
N VAL A 140 7.56 -7.88 -16.26
CA VAL A 140 6.52 -8.44 -15.39
C VAL A 140 5.63 -7.34 -14.84
N HIS A 141 6.23 -6.20 -14.46
CA HIS A 141 5.47 -5.03 -14.06
C HIS A 141 4.47 -4.59 -15.14
N ARG A 142 4.94 -4.42 -16.39
CA ARG A 142 4.09 -3.94 -17.50
C ARG A 142 2.98 -4.92 -17.88
N LEU A 143 3.27 -6.22 -17.87
CA LEU A 143 2.33 -7.25 -18.33
C LEU A 143 1.29 -7.64 -17.28
N CYS A 144 1.70 -7.69 -16.00
CA CYS A 144 0.88 -8.23 -14.93
C CYS A 144 0.64 -7.21 -13.81
N VAL A 145 1.70 -6.79 -13.12
CA VAL A 145 1.60 -6.07 -11.84
C VAL A 145 0.81 -4.77 -11.95
N LYS A 146 1.11 -3.95 -12.97
CA LYS A 146 0.41 -2.67 -13.16
C LYS A 146 -1.10 -2.87 -13.31
N ARG A 147 -1.52 -3.86 -14.11
CA ARG A 147 -2.93 -4.17 -14.35
C ARG A 147 -3.62 -4.72 -13.11
N ASP A 148 -2.94 -5.57 -12.35
CA ASP A 148 -3.50 -6.14 -11.13
C ASP A 148 -3.70 -5.06 -10.07
N LEU A 149 -2.70 -4.21 -9.85
CA LEU A 149 -2.80 -3.09 -8.91
C LEU A 149 -3.90 -2.11 -9.31
N GLN A 150 -4.00 -1.75 -10.59
CA GLN A 150 -5.08 -0.90 -11.09
C GLN A 150 -6.45 -1.49 -10.72
N ARG A 151 -6.69 -2.78 -11.00
CA ARG A 151 -7.95 -3.47 -10.69
C ARG A 151 -8.25 -3.55 -9.19
N ILE A 152 -7.23 -3.78 -8.37
CA ILE A 152 -7.37 -3.86 -6.91
C ILE A 152 -7.82 -2.51 -6.35
N PHE A 153 -7.16 -1.43 -6.74
CA PHE A 153 -7.47 -0.10 -6.23
C PHE A 153 -8.78 0.46 -6.81
N GLU A 154 -9.13 0.18 -8.07
CA GLU A 154 -10.45 0.49 -8.63
C GLU A 154 -11.58 -0.22 -7.88
N TYR A 155 -11.39 -1.50 -7.54
CA TYR A 155 -12.35 -2.24 -6.74
C TYR A 155 -12.50 -1.63 -5.35
N ARG A 156 -11.40 -1.27 -4.70
CA ARG A 156 -11.38 -0.61 -3.39
C ARG A 156 -12.17 0.70 -3.41
N GLN A 157 -11.89 1.57 -4.39
CA GLN A 157 -12.63 2.82 -4.55
C GLN A 157 -14.15 2.59 -4.69
N LYS A 158 -14.57 1.60 -5.48
CA LYS A 158 -15.99 1.26 -5.68
C LYS A 158 -16.66 0.73 -4.42
N ARG A 159 -15.92 0.00 -3.58
CA ARG A 159 -16.47 -0.61 -2.36
C ARG A 159 -16.50 0.33 -1.15
N LEU A 160 -15.67 1.37 -1.18
CA LEU A 160 -15.50 2.27 -0.05
C LEU A 160 -16.79 2.95 0.41
N PRO A 161 -17.64 3.53 -0.46
CA PRO A 161 -18.90 4.14 -0.03
C PRO A 161 -19.81 3.15 0.68
N ASP A 162 -20.00 1.94 0.13
CA ASP A 162 -20.83 0.90 0.75
C ASP A 162 -20.35 0.54 2.16
N LEU A 163 -19.03 0.41 2.33
CA LEU A 163 -18.41 0.04 3.62
C LEU A 163 -18.50 1.17 4.65
N LEU A 164 -18.55 2.41 4.21
CA LEU A 164 -18.78 3.58 5.05
C LEU A 164 -20.27 3.89 5.27
N GLY A 165 -21.18 3.18 4.58
CA GLY A 165 -22.61 3.42 4.66
C GLY A 165 -23.06 4.77 4.07
N ILE A 166 -22.38 5.23 3.02
CA ILE A 166 -22.64 6.53 2.38
C ILE A 166 -22.93 6.38 0.88
N GLU A 167 -23.60 7.40 0.32
CA GLU A 167 -23.84 7.49 -1.12
C GLU A 167 -22.54 7.79 -1.88
N SER A 168 -22.30 7.04 -2.98
CA SER A 168 -21.12 7.25 -3.83
C SER A 168 -21.09 8.64 -4.47
N SER A 169 -22.25 9.23 -4.73
CA SER A 169 -22.40 10.60 -5.28
C SER A 169 -21.81 11.68 -4.37
N GLY A 170 -21.72 11.41 -3.07
CA GLY A 170 -21.07 12.30 -2.10
C GLY A 170 -19.56 12.19 -2.03
N CYS A 171 -18.95 11.25 -2.75
CA CYS A 171 -17.52 11.02 -2.72
C CYS A 171 -16.82 11.66 -3.94
N ARG A 172 -15.54 12.05 -3.76
CA ARG A 172 -14.69 12.52 -4.85
C ARG A 172 -13.50 11.58 -4.98
N PHE A 173 -13.36 10.92 -6.12
CA PHE A 173 -12.31 9.94 -6.40
C PHE A 173 -11.30 10.50 -7.37
N GLU A 174 -10.01 10.46 -7.01
CA GLU A 174 -8.94 10.77 -7.94
C GLU A 174 -8.51 9.52 -8.71
N PRO A 175 -8.01 9.70 -9.94
CA PRO A 175 -7.47 8.59 -10.73
C PRO A 175 -6.37 7.83 -10.00
N ILE A 176 -6.24 6.54 -10.30
CA ILE A 176 -5.13 5.72 -9.81
C ILE A 176 -3.94 5.95 -10.74
N GLU A 177 -2.93 6.64 -10.23
CA GLU A 177 -1.69 6.92 -10.95
C GLU A 177 -0.63 5.87 -10.62
N ILE A 178 -0.11 5.19 -11.64
CA ILE A 178 1.02 4.25 -11.52
C ILE A 178 2.14 4.71 -12.43
N ARG A 179 3.24 5.13 -11.83
CA ARG A 179 4.41 5.64 -12.56
C ARG A 179 5.70 4.98 -12.07
N ARG A 180 6.75 5.09 -12.88
CA ARG A 180 8.09 4.74 -12.43
C ARG A 180 8.54 5.80 -11.43
N ALA A 181 8.98 5.39 -10.25
CA ALA A 181 9.54 6.32 -9.28
C ALA A 181 10.81 6.96 -9.85
N ALA A 182 10.98 8.26 -9.64
CA ALA A 182 12.25 8.91 -9.91
C ALA A 182 13.33 8.27 -9.02
N VAL A 183 14.54 8.15 -9.53
CA VAL A 183 15.69 7.72 -8.73
C VAL A 183 16.11 8.94 -7.91
N ASP A 184 15.39 9.21 -6.82
CA ASP A 184 15.84 10.23 -5.89
C ASP A 184 17.03 9.69 -5.11
N SER A 185 18.12 10.40 -5.19
CA SER A 185 19.23 10.32 -4.23
C SER A 185 18.63 10.38 -2.82
N CYS A 186 18.93 9.38 -2.00
CA CYS A 186 18.48 9.27 -0.62
C CYS A 186 18.67 10.63 0.13
N GLU A 187 17.59 11.37 0.26
CA GLU A 187 17.41 12.31 1.35
C GLU A 187 15.98 12.12 1.88
N ASP A 188 15.99 11.71 3.12
CA ASP A 188 14.87 11.47 4.00
C ASP A 188 14.05 12.74 4.16
N THR A 189 12.87 12.82 3.57
CA THR A 189 11.88 13.82 3.94
C THR A 189 10.50 13.20 3.96
N GLY A 190 10.09 12.86 5.17
CA GLY A 190 8.78 12.29 5.51
C GLY A 190 7.59 13.23 5.31
N GLN A 191 7.52 13.96 4.20
CA GLN A 191 6.38 14.79 3.83
C GLN A 191 5.90 14.46 2.42
N MET A 192 5.13 13.37 2.31
CA MET A 192 4.27 13.19 1.13
C MET A 192 2.96 13.95 1.34
N ALA A 193 2.95 15.22 0.99
CA ALA A 193 1.71 15.98 0.92
C ALA A 193 0.91 15.55 -0.31
N CYS A 194 -0.33 15.15 -0.11
CA CYS A 194 -1.33 15.07 -1.16
C CYS A 194 -1.69 16.52 -1.54
N THR A 195 -1.12 17.05 -2.61
CA THR A 195 -1.51 18.37 -3.11
C THR A 195 -2.73 18.22 -3.99
N SER A 196 -3.88 18.68 -3.49
CA SER A 196 -5.07 18.97 -4.32
C SER A 196 -4.72 20.10 -5.30
N LYS A 197 -4.94 19.85 -6.58
CA LYS A 197 -5.04 20.92 -7.60
C LYS A 197 -6.46 21.40 -7.69
#